data_b8cb8f1398a8679b97803f46508b2881
#
_entry.id   b8cb8f1398a8679b97803f46508b2881
#
_cell.length_a   1.000
_cell.length_b   1.000
_cell.length_c   1.000
_cell.angle_alpha   90.00
_cell.angle_beta   90.00
_cell.angle_gamma   90.00
#
_symmetry.space_group_name_H-M   'P 1'
#
loop_
_entity.id
_entity.type
_entity.pdbx_description
1 polymer ?
#
loop_
_entity_poly.entity_id
_entity_poly.type
_entity_poly.pdbx_seq_one_letter_code
_entity_poly.pdbx_strand_id
1 'polypeptide(L)'
;MISDAHLDEAVAHYRHHGWARLGTVANEQTLVALRERANQLMIGQISYDGLFFQHDSDTGKYEDLSYGKGWQGPSLAYRKVEKLEKDPLYWAWLSSDVFRRVAARVYGDAGVTLYRAVLMNKHAGGGSNLPWHQDGGKFWGLDRDPVLQIWTTLDDAPLDGGCLEVIAGSHAAGLATALGGVVPADHVA
;
A
#
# COMPACT_ATOMS: atom_id res chain seq x y z
N MET A 1 -11.42 3.56 19.61
CA MET A 1 -10.19 4.28 19.19
C MET A 1 -8.97 3.56 19.74
N ILE A 2 -7.91 3.45 18.98
CA ILE A 2 -6.63 2.87 19.41
C ILE A 2 -5.98 3.76 20.47
N SER A 3 -5.46 3.19 21.57
CA SER A 3 -4.84 3.93 22.68
C SER A 3 -3.44 4.45 22.29
N ASP A 4 -2.96 5.48 22.99
CA ASP A 4 -1.59 5.97 22.80
C ASP A 4 -0.56 4.92 23.18
N ALA A 5 -0.77 4.20 24.29
CA ALA A 5 0.12 3.13 24.71
C ALA A 5 0.30 2.06 23.62
N HIS A 6 -0.81 1.62 22.99
CA HIS A 6 -0.73 0.65 21.90
C HIS A 6 0.01 1.20 20.66
N LEU A 7 -0.18 2.48 20.34
CA LEU A 7 0.57 3.10 19.24
C LEU A 7 2.07 3.21 19.58
N ASP A 8 2.42 3.50 20.83
CA ASP A 8 3.82 3.58 21.26
C ASP A 8 4.50 2.20 21.18
N GLU A 9 3.83 1.15 21.62
CA GLU A 9 4.28 -0.25 21.47
C GLU A 9 4.43 -0.64 20.01
N ALA A 10 3.43 -0.34 19.16
CA ALA A 10 3.46 -0.66 17.75
C ALA A 10 4.61 0.07 17.03
N VAL A 11 4.86 1.34 17.34
CA VAL A 11 5.97 2.09 16.73
C VAL A 11 7.33 1.60 17.26
N ALA A 12 7.44 1.19 18.53
CA ALA A 12 8.65 0.56 19.04
C ALA A 12 8.94 -0.77 18.32
N HIS A 13 7.92 -1.60 18.12
CA HIS A 13 8.02 -2.85 17.35
C HIS A 13 8.42 -2.56 15.89
N TYR A 14 7.79 -1.58 15.25
CA TYR A 14 8.11 -1.15 13.89
C TYR A 14 9.59 -0.73 13.74
N ARG A 15 10.10 0.07 14.67
CA ARG A 15 11.52 0.49 14.66
C ARG A 15 12.49 -0.66 14.80
N HIS A 16 12.11 -1.69 15.57
CA HIS A 16 12.98 -2.84 15.82
C HIS A 16 12.90 -3.89 14.71
N HIS A 17 11.68 -4.17 14.22
CA HIS A 17 11.42 -5.26 13.28
C HIS A 17 11.15 -4.83 11.84
N GLY A 18 10.96 -3.52 11.58
CA GLY A 18 10.62 -2.97 10.26
C GLY A 18 9.13 -3.05 9.90
N TRP A 19 8.30 -3.60 10.77
CA TRP A 19 6.85 -3.70 10.58
C TRP A 19 6.11 -3.70 11.93
N ALA A 20 4.84 -3.37 11.90
CA ALA A 20 3.95 -3.53 13.05
C ALA A 20 2.49 -3.70 12.61
N ARG A 21 1.67 -4.34 13.45
CA ARG A 21 0.22 -4.42 13.28
C ARG A 21 -0.45 -3.46 14.25
N LEU A 22 -1.34 -2.63 13.72
CA LEU A 22 -2.17 -1.74 14.53
C LEU A 22 -3.48 -2.40 14.99
N GLY A 23 -3.82 -3.56 14.43
CA GLY A 23 -5.12 -4.19 14.66
C GLY A 23 -6.24 -3.50 13.88
N THR A 24 -7.48 -3.69 14.32
CA THR A 24 -8.66 -3.10 13.67
C THR A 24 -8.79 -1.62 14.04
N VAL A 25 -8.51 -0.74 13.08
CA VAL A 25 -8.55 0.72 13.24
C VAL A 25 -9.71 1.38 12.47
N ALA A 26 -10.34 0.66 11.56
CA ALA A 26 -11.54 1.07 10.84
C ALA A 26 -12.75 0.30 11.33
N ASN A 27 -13.91 0.94 11.37
CA ASN A 27 -15.17 0.24 11.58
C ASN A 27 -15.67 -0.38 10.26
N GLU A 28 -16.60 -1.33 10.34
CA GLU A 28 -17.16 -2.03 9.18
C GLU A 28 -17.78 -1.07 8.17
N GLN A 29 -18.49 -0.05 8.63
CA GLN A 29 -19.12 0.94 7.74
C GLN A 29 -18.06 1.66 6.88
N THR A 30 -16.93 2.02 7.45
CA THR A 30 -15.80 2.62 6.72
C THR A 30 -15.22 1.65 5.71
N LEU A 31 -14.99 0.38 6.09
CA LEU A 31 -14.45 -0.64 5.19
C LEU A 31 -15.40 -0.90 4.01
N VAL A 32 -16.70 -1.05 4.27
CA VAL A 32 -17.73 -1.20 3.23
C VAL A 32 -17.69 -0.02 2.27
N ALA A 33 -17.68 1.22 2.78
CA ALA A 33 -17.67 2.41 1.94
C ALA A 33 -16.43 2.50 1.06
N LEU A 34 -15.24 2.15 1.59
CA LEU A 34 -13.99 2.14 0.82
C LEU A 34 -14.00 1.05 -0.26
N ARG A 35 -14.51 -0.16 0.03
CA ARG A 35 -14.66 -1.24 -0.95
C ARG A 35 -15.62 -0.86 -2.08
N GLU A 36 -16.78 -0.33 -1.74
CA GLU A 36 -17.76 0.14 -2.73
C GLU A 36 -17.19 1.25 -3.61
N ARG A 37 -16.46 2.19 -3.02
CA ARG A 37 -15.78 3.24 -3.77
C ARG A 37 -14.71 2.68 -4.71
N ALA A 38 -13.92 1.70 -4.28
CA ALA A 38 -12.96 1.01 -5.14
C ALA A 38 -13.63 0.43 -6.38
N ASN A 39 -14.75 -0.29 -6.18
CA ASN A 39 -15.53 -0.85 -7.29
C ASN A 39 -16.06 0.26 -8.22
N GLN A 40 -16.64 1.32 -7.67
CA GLN A 40 -17.16 2.45 -8.46
C GLN A 40 -16.10 3.10 -9.34
N LEU A 41 -14.88 3.26 -8.82
CA LEU A 41 -13.75 3.77 -9.57
C LEU A 41 -13.33 2.80 -10.69
N MET A 42 -13.21 1.51 -10.38
CA MET A 42 -12.79 0.47 -11.33
C MET A 42 -13.78 0.27 -12.47
N ILE A 43 -15.09 0.36 -12.20
CA ILE A 43 -16.12 0.24 -13.26
C ILE A 43 -16.50 1.58 -13.91
N GLY A 44 -15.87 2.69 -13.52
CA GLY A 44 -16.03 4.00 -14.12
C GLY A 44 -17.32 4.74 -13.74
N GLN A 45 -18.01 4.32 -12.67
CA GLN A 45 -19.15 5.08 -12.13
C GLN A 45 -18.72 6.40 -11.50
N ILE A 46 -17.51 6.44 -10.97
CA ILE A 46 -16.85 7.63 -10.44
C ILE A 46 -15.49 7.74 -11.10
N SER A 47 -15.10 8.94 -11.49
CA SER A 47 -13.80 9.16 -12.08
C SER A 47 -13.22 10.51 -11.63
N TYR A 48 -11.91 10.57 -11.56
CA TYR A 48 -11.13 11.78 -11.29
C TYR A 48 -9.98 11.87 -12.26
N ASP A 49 -9.69 13.05 -12.73
CA ASP A 49 -8.57 13.28 -13.64
C ASP A 49 -7.24 12.87 -13.01
N GLY A 50 -6.48 12.09 -13.76
CA GLY A 50 -5.14 11.67 -13.39
C GLY A 50 -5.11 10.51 -12.39
N LEU A 51 -6.19 9.78 -12.17
CA LEU A 51 -6.12 8.45 -11.60
C LEU A 51 -5.34 7.54 -12.56
N PHE A 52 -4.60 6.62 -11.99
CA PHE A 52 -3.75 5.71 -12.71
C PHE A 52 -4.19 4.27 -12.44
N PHE A 53 -4.44 3.51 -13.50
CA PHE A 53 -4.94 2.15 -13.44
C PHE A 53 -3.95 1.19 -14.09
N GLN A 54 -3.78 0.02 -13.51
CA GLN A 54 -2.98 -1.06 -14.06
C GLN A 54 -3.77 -2.36 -13.99
N HIS A 55 -3.91 -3.04 -15.13
CA HIS A 55 -4.40 -4.41 -15.17
C HIS A 55 -3.34 -5.39 -14.67
N ASP A 56 -3.79 -6.57 -14.28
CA ASP A 56 -2.89 -7.68 -14.03
C ASP A 56 -2.29 -8.21 -15.34
N SER A 57 -1.26 -9.02 -15.26
CA SER A 57 -0.71 -9.66 -16.46
C SER A 57 -1.59 -10.84 -16.88
N ASP A 58 -1.74 -11.05 -18.18
CA ASP A 58 -2.48 -12.19 -18.72
C ASP A 58 -1.78 -13.54 -18.44
N THR A 59 -0.49 -13.50 -18.13
CA THR A 59 0.34 -14.66 -17.83
C THR A 59 0.44 -15.00 -16.35
N GLY A 60 -0.03 -14.11 -15.48
CA GLY A 60 0.17 -14.21 -14.01
C GLY A 60 1.60 -13.90 -13.55
N LYS A 61 2.49 -13.48 -14.46
CA LYS A 61 3.88 -13.16 -14.14
C LYS A 61 4.08 -11.66 -13.96
N TYR A 62 4.90 -11.30 -12.98
CA TYR A 62 5.21 -9.90 -12.65
C TYR A 62 5.94 -9.18 -13.79
N GLU A 63 6.87 -9.82 -14.44
CA GLU A 63 7.66 -9.29 -15.54
C GLU A 63 6.84 -8.95 -16.79
N ASP A 64 5.65 -9.56 -16.93
CA ASP A 64 4.75 -9.34 -18.06
C ASP A 64 3.69 -8.25 -17.75
N LEU A 65 3.78 -7.59 -16.59
CA LEU A 65 2.88 -6.50 -16.25
C LEU A 65 3.07 -5.33 -17.21
N SER A 66 2.00 -4.93 -17.86
CA SER A 66 2.01 -3.70 -18.65
C SER A 66 2.10 -2.47 -17.76
N TYR A 67 2.68 -1.40 -18.28
CA TYR A 67 2.68 -0.14 -17.55
C TYR A 67 1.25 0.37 -17.38
N GLY A 68 0.96 0.91 -16.21
CA GLY A 68 -0.36 1.46 -15.94
C GLY A 68 -0.64 2.71 -16.76
N LYS A 69 -1.91 2.98 -16.96
CA LYS A 69 -2.42 4.09 -17.78
C LYS A 69 -3.59 4.75 -17.05
N GLY A 70 -4.27 5.67 -17.72
CA GLY A 70 -5.59 6.10 -17.31
C GLY A 70 -6.61 4.94 -17.37
N TRP A 71 -7.84 5.22 -16.99
CA TRP A 71 -8.92 4.23 -17.01
C TRP A 71 -9.13 3.64 -18.42
N GLN A 72 -9.28 2.32 -18.52
CA GLN A 72 -9.31 1.59 -19.79
C GLN A 72 -10.64 0.84 -20.03
N GLY A 73 -11.66 1.18 -19.27
CA GLY A 73 -12.97 0.54 -19.36
C GLY A 73 -13.37 -0.14 -18.06
N PRO A 74 -14.65 -0.51 -17.92
CA PRO A 74 -15.17 -1.11 -16.68
C PRO A 74 -14.57 -2.50 -16.46
N SER A 75 -13.87 -2.67 -15.35
CA SER A 75 -13.26 -3.96 -14.98
C SER A 75 -12.99 -4.00 -13.46
N LEU A 76 -13.34 -5.11 -12.81
CA LEU A 76 -12.91 -5.40 -11.44
C LEU A 76 -11.57 -6.14 -11.39
N ALA A 77 -10.95 -6.38 -12.54
CA ALA A 77 -9.64 -7.03 -12.65
C ALA A 77 -8.47 -6.04 -12.73
N TYR A 78 -8.69 -4.76 -12.44
CA TYR A 78 -7.57 -3.88 -12.20
C TYR A 78 -6.77 -4.35 -10.98
N ARG A 79 -5.49 -4.56 -11.17
CA ARG A 79 -4.56 -4.93 -10.10
C ARG A 79 -4.26 -3.76 -9.18
N LYS A 80 -4.25 -2.54 -9.74
CA LYS A 80 -3.77 -1.36 -9.05
C LYS A 80 -4.51 -0.11 -9.49
N VAL A 81 -4.89 0.71 -8.52
CA VAL A 81 -5.40 2.06 -8.75
C VAL A 81 -4.59 3.02 -7.88
N GLU A 82 -3.93 3.99 -8.50
CA GLU A 82 -3.10 4.98 -7.79
C GLU A 82 -3.75 6.37 -7.77
N LYS A 83 -3.20 7.20 -6.89
CA LYS A 83 -3.61 8.58 -6.64
C LYS A 83 -5.00 8.68 -6.01
N LEU A 84 -5.30 7.72 -5.13
CA LEU A 84 -6.57 7.68 -4.40
C LEU A 84 -6.75 8.87 -3.46
N GLU A 85 -5.69 9.61 -3.14
CA GLU A 85 -5.79 10.88 -2.42
C GLU A 85 -6.61 11.94 -3.15
N LYS A 86 -6.92 11.75 -4.42
CA LYS A 86 -7.84 12.60 -5.20
C LYS A 86 -9.31 12.33 -4.92
N ASP A 87 -9.62 11.14 -4.41
CA ASP A 87 -10.99 10.78 -4.03
C ASP A 87 -11.30 11.30 -2.62
N PRO A 88 -12.38 12.08 -2.42
CA PRO A 88 -12.71 12.65 -1.12
C PRO A 88 -12.93 11.61 -0.01
N LEU A 89 -13.49 10.42 -0.33
CA LEU A 89 -13.72 9.38 0.65
C LEU A 89 -12.40 8.74 1.09
N TYR A 90 -11.53 8.43 0.13
CA TYR A 90 -10.19 7.93 0.45
C TYR A 90 -9.36 8.99 1.18
N TRP A 91 -9.45 10.26 0.76
CA TRP A 91 -8.77 11.34 1.47
C TRP A 91 -9.22 11.48 2.92
N ALA A 92 -10.51 11.39 3.19
CA ALA A 92 -11.03 11.41 4.56
C ALA A 92 -10.46 10.27 5.41
N TRP A 93 -10.30 9.07 4.84
CA TRP A 93 -9.66 7.93 5.50
C TRP A 93 -8.16 8.16 5.71
N LEU A 94 -7.43 8.53 4.67
CA LEU A 94 -5.98 8.77 4.69
C LEU A 94 -5.56 9.89 5.64
N SER A 95 -6.41 10.90 5.81
CA SER A 95 -6.21 12.01 6.74
C SER A 95 -6.79 11.77 8.14
N SER A 96 -7.25 10.56 8.44
CA SER A 96 -7.83 10.23 9.74
C SER A 96 -6.80 10.31 10.89
N ASP A 97 -7.32 10.43 12.11
CA ASP A 97 -6.48 10.64 13.30
C ASP A 97 -5.45 9.53 13.50
N VAL A 98 -5.79 8.28 13.24
CA VAL A 98 -4.87 7.15 13.43
C VAL A 98 -3.60 7.31 12.59
N PHE A 99 -3.70 7.73 11.33
CA PHE A 99 -2.53 7.91 10.46
C PHE A 99 -1.67 9.10 10.90
N ARG A 100 -2.31 10.20 11.32
CA ARG A 100 -1.59 11.36 11.86
C ARG A 100 -0.82 11.02 13.13
N ARG A 101 -1.45 10.27 14.04
CA ARG A 101 -0.81 9.85 15.29
C ARG A 101 0.36 8.89 15.07
N VAL A 102 0.24 7.97 14.11
CA VAL A 102 1.35 7.07 13.71
C VAL A 102 2.48 7.89 13.08
N ALA A 103 2.17 8.76 12.11
CA ALA A 103 3.16 9.59 11.44
C ALA A 103 3.92 10.49 12.42
N ALA A 104 3.21 11.12 13.37
CA ALA A 104 3.84 11.94 14.41
C ALA A 104 4.84 11.16 15.27
N ARG A 105 4.56 9.88 15.57
CA ARG A 105 5.47 9.02 16.34
C ARG A 105 6.69 8.57 15.54
N VAL A 106 6.54 8.37 14.25
CA VAL A 106 7.64 7.94 13.37
C VAL A 106 8.56 9.09 13.02
N TYR A 107 7.99 10.25 12.64
CA TYR A 107 8.72 11.41 12.12
C TYR A 107 8.95 12.52 13.15
N GLY A 108 8.34 12.42 14.35
CA GLY A 108 8.36 13.50 15.35
C GLY A 108 7.48 14.66 14.91
N ASP A 109 7.87 15.88 15.29
CA ASP A 109 7.11 17.12 14.98
C ASP A 109 7.34 17.63 13.55
N ALA A 110 8.06 16.87 12.72
CA ALA A 110 8.25 17.22 11.32
C ALA A 110 6.92 17.12 10.57
N GLY A 111 6.62 18.12 9.76
CA GLY A 111 5.50 18.04 8.83
C GLY A 111 5.70 16.89 7.85
N VAL A 112 4.66 16.09 7.64
CA VAL A 112 4.70 14.98 6.67
C VAL A 112 3.70 15.24 5.56
N THR A 113 4.06 14.83 4.36
CA THR A 113 3.19 14.88 3.18
C THR A 113 2.94 13.46 2.70
N LEU A 114 1.70 13.16 2.34
CA LEU A 114 1.37 11.91 1.68
C LEU A 114 2.03 11.90 0.30
N TYR A 115 2.90 10.94 0.06
CA TYR A 115 3.54 10.77 -1.24
C TYR A 115 2.55 10.22 -2.28
N ARG A 116 1.85 9.15 -1.94
CA ARG A 116 0.80 8.55 -2.78
C ARG A 116 -0.10 7.63 -1.98
N ALA A 117 -1.32 7.43 -2.48
CA ALA A 117 -2.23 6.40 -2.02
C ALA A 117 -2.56 5.43 -3.15
N VAL A 118 -2.51 4.14 -2.86
CA VAL A 118 -2.64 3.07 -3.84
C VAL A 118 -3.59 2.00 -3.33
N LEU A 119 -4.57 1.64 -4.14
CA LEU A 119 -5.30 0.39 -3.98
C LEU A 119 -4.53 -0.73 -4.67
N MET A 120 -4.23 -1.78 -3.94
CA MET A 120 -3.77 -3.05 -4.49
C MET A 120 -4.93 -4.03 -4.44
N ASN A 121 -5.36 -4.50 -5.61
CA ASN A 121 -6.49 -5.40 -5.74
C ASN A 121 -6.03 -6.73 -6.35
N LYS A 122 -6.51 -7.82 -5.78
CA LYS A 122 -6.36 -9.17 -6.34
C LYS A 122 -7.76 -9.67 -6.66
N HIS A 123 -8.08 -9.75 -7.94
CA HIS A 123 -9.38 -10.24 -8.35
C HIS A 123 -9.49 -11.76 -8.17
N ALA A 124 -10.70 -12.26 -8.02
CA ALA A 124 -10.96 -13.69 -7.86
C ALA A 124 -10.43 -14.48 -9.06
N GLY A 125 -9.67 -15.54 -8.79
CA GLY A 125 -9.14 -16.45 -9.80
C GLY A 125 -7.92 -15.96 -10.59
N GLY A 126 -7.30 -14.86 -10.17
CA GLY A 126 -6.11 -14.33 -10.83
C GLY A 126 -5.21 -13.54 -9.88
N GLY A 127 -4.12 -13.06 -10.43
CA GLY A 127 -3.17 -12.20 -9.72
C GLY A 127 -1.72 -12.55 -10.04
N SER A 128 -0.93 -11.56 -10.40
CA SER A 128 0.52 -11.74 -10.54
C SER A 128 1.18 -11.74 -9.16
N ASN A 129 2.05 -12.71 -8.94
CA ASN A 129 2.89 -12.72 -7.73
C ASN A 129 3.83 -11.52 -7.76
N LEU A 130 3.77 -10.70 -6.73
CA LEU A 130 4.72 -9.63 -6.54
C LEU A 130 5.99 -10.21 -5.91
N PRO A 131 7.14 -10.12 -6.58
CA PRO A 131 8.40 -10.62 -6.01
C PRO A 131 8.80 -9.81 -4.77
N TRP A 132 9.70 -10.37 -3.97
CA TRP A 132 10.31 -9.61 -2.89
C TRP A 132 10.91 -8.32 -3.41
N HIS A 133 10.58 -7.22 -2.79
CA HIS A 133 11.02 -5.89 -3.20
C HIS A 133 11.14 -4.96 -1.98
N GLN A 134 11.82 -3.85 -2.19
CA GLN A 134 11.92 -2.78 -1.22
C GLN A 134 11.41 -1.49 -1.88
N ASP A 135 10.49 -0.84 -1.19
CA ASP A 135 9.96 0.46 -1.61
C ASP A 135 10.90 1.57 -1.14
N GLY A 136 11.84 1.94 -2.01
CA GLY A 136 12.87 2.93 -1.74
C GLY A 136 13.86 3.02 -2.91
N GLY A 137 14.91 3.80 -2.71
CA GLY A 137 15.98 3.96 -3.68
C GLY A 137 15.70 4.93 -4.82
N LYS A 138 16.62 5.01 -5.75
CA LYS A 138 16.59 5.99 -6.85
C LYS A 138 15.40 5.83 -7.79
N PHE A 139 14.78 4.65 -7.83
CA PHE A 139 13.58 4.40 -8.63
C PHE A 139 12.42 5.34 -8.25
N TRP A 140 12.33 5.73 -6.99
CA TRP A 140 11.24 6.58 -6.50
C TRP A 140 11.42 8.07 -6.83
N GLY A 141 12.63 8.50 -7.22
CA GLY A 141 12.92 9.89 -7.55
C GLY A 141 12.74 10.87 -6.40
N LEU A 142 12.89 10.39 -5.16
CA LEU A 142 12.79 11.19 -3.94
C LEU A 142 14.19 11.50 -3.39
N ASP A 143 14.35 12.65 -2.74
CA ASP A 143 15.60 13.04 -2.06
C ASP A 143 15.91 12.14 -0.84
N ARG A 144 14.86 11.57 -0.26
CA ARG A 144 14.92 10.63 0.86
C ARG A 144 13.91 9.52 0.66
N ASP A 145 14.31 8.30 1.01
CA ASP A 145 13.38 7.16 0.98
C ASP A 145 12.24 7.35 1.98
N PRO A 146 11.01 6.98 1.62
CA PRO A 146 9.91 6.95 2.56
C PRO A 146 10.18 5.88 3.60
N VAL A 147 10.11 6.25 4.89
CA VAL A 147 10.35 5.31 5.99
C VAL A 147 9.05 4.73 6.56
N LEU A 148 7.89 5.19 6.10
CA LEU A 148 6.59 4.72 6.59
C LEU A 148 5.64 4.46 5.45
N GLN A 149 5.14 3.23 5.38
CA GLN A 149 3.96 2.85 4.60
C GLN A 149 2.90 2.31 5.56
N ILE A 150 1.65 2.65 5.31
CA ILE A 150 0.53 2.14 6.12
C ILE A 150 -0.41 1.38 5.19
N TRP A 151 -0.61 0.11 5.50
CA TRP A 151 -1.54 -0.76 4.80
C TRP A 151 -2.85 -0.84 5.57
N THR A 152 -3.95 -0.70 4.84
CA THR A 152 -5.29 -0.99 5.34
C THR A 152 -5.85 -2.13 4.52
N THR A 153 -6.08 -3.28 5.13
CA THR A 153 -6.79 -4.39 4.48
C THR A 153 -8.28 -4.04 4.44
N LEU A 154 -8.85 -4.05 3.25
CA LEU A 154 -10.28 -3.80 3.06
C LEU A 154 -11.11 -5.09 3.11
N ASP A 155 -10.49 -6.22 2.80
CA ASP A 155 -11.06 -7.56 2.87
C ASP A 155 -10.18 -8.48 3.71
N ASP A 156 -10.68 -9.66 4.06
CA ASP A 156 -9.86 -10.70 4.66
C ASP A 156 -8.72 -11.09 3.71
N ALA A 157 -7.50 -11.11 4.23
CA ALA A 157 -6.31 -11.42 3.47
C ALA A 157 -5.60 -12.65 4.08
N PRO A 158 -6.10 -13.87 3.83
CA PRO A 158 -5.46 -15.09 4.27
C PRO A 158 -4.19 -15.37 3.46
N LEU A 159 -3.35 -16.30 3.96
CA LEU A 159 -2.08 -16.64 3.32
C LEU A 159 -2.25 -17.15 1.89
N ASP A 160 -3.23 -18.02 1.66
CA ASP A 160 -3.60 -18.52 0.34
C ASP A 160 -4.32 -17.49 -0.56
N GLY A 161 -4.82 -16.41 0.03
CA GLY A 161 -5.35 -15.24 -0.67
C GLY A 161 -4.27 -14.22 -1.08
N GLY A 162 -3.01 -14.51 -0.80
CA GLY A 162 -1.87 -13.66 -1.13
C GLY A 162 -1.80 -12.39 -0.28
N CYS A 163 -1.86 -12.55 1.04
CA CYS A 163 -1.61 -11.46 1.97
C CYS A 163 -0.22 -10.84 1.79
N LEU A 164 -0.01 -9.68 2.39
CA LEU A 164 1.31 -9.07 2.47
C LEU A 164 2.23 -9.91 3.38
N GLU A 165 3.40 -10.24 2.87
CA GLU A 165 4.47 -10.88 3.62
C GLU A 165 5.64 -9.91 3.83
N VAL A 166 6.31 -10.00 4.97
CA VAL A 166 7.47 -9.16 5.29
C VAL A 166 8.59 -9.98 5.90
N ILE A 167 9.83 -9.65 5.57
CA ILE A 167 11.03 -10.21 6.21
C ILE A 167 11.39 -9.31 7.38
N ALA A 168 11.12 -9.78 8.60
CA ALA A 168 11.38 -9.01 9.81
C ALA A 168 12.88 -8.67 9.94
N GLY A 169 13.15 -7.39 10.26
CA GLY A 169 14.51 -6.91 10.44
C GLY A 169 15.27 -6.57 9.15
N SER A 170 14.74 -6.89 7.96
CA SER A 170 15.42 -6.64 6.69
C SER A 170 15.76 -5.16 6.44
N HIS A 171 14.98 -4.24 7.01
CA HIS A 171 15.23 -2.79 6.93
C HIS A 171 16.59 -2.38 7.53
N ALA A 172 17.10 -3.12 8.52
CA ALA A 172 18.37 -2.81 9.17
C ALA A 172 19.59 -3.04 8.25
N ALA A 173 19.45 -3.86 7.22
CA ALA A 173 20.48 -4.09 6.21
C ALA A 173 20.51 -2.99 5.12
N GLY A 174 19.54 -2.09 5.11
CA GLY A 174 19.38 -1.09 4.04
C GLY A 174 18.77 -1.68 2.76
N LEU A 175 18.96 -0.98 1.64
CA LEU A 175 18.45 -1.44 0.34
C LEU A 175 19.37 -2.50 -0.26
N ALA A 176 18.79 -3.60 -0.75
CA ALA A 176 19.52 -4.65 -1.47
C ALA A 176 20.18 -4.13 -2.76
N THR A 177 19.56 -3.13 -3.40
CA THR A 177 20.11 -2.42 -4.55
C THR A 177 19.94 -0.91 -4.40
N ALA A 178 20.87 -0.13 -4.89
CA ALA A 178 20.76 1.34 -4.86
C ALA A 178 19.59 1.89 -5.67
N LEU A 179 19.07 1.11 -6.64
CA LEU A 179 17.90 1.48 -7.41
C LEU A 179 16.62 1.27 -6.60
N GLY A 180 16.61 0.31 -5.66
CA GLY A 180 15.41 -0.17 -4.98
C GLY A 180 14.61 -1.14 -5.86
N GLY A 181 13.35 -1.36 -5.52
CA GLY A 181 12.46 -2.27 -6.27
C GLY A 181 12.73 -3.75 -6.00
N VAL A 182 12.64 -4.59 -7.02
CA VAL A 182 12.76 -6.05 -6.87
C VAL A 182 14.12 -6.45 -6.31
N VAL A 183 14.08 -7.27 -5.26
CA VAL A 183 15.28 -7.80 -4.60
C VAL A 183 15.77 -9.03 -5.38
N PRO A 184 17.06 -9.08 -5.77
CA PRO A 184 17.65 -10.26 -6.40
C PRO A 184 17.48 -11.52 -5.52
N ALA A 185 17.23 -12.67 -6.13
CA ALA A 185 16.93 -13.89 -5.41
C ALA A 185 18.06 -14.36 -4.45
N ASP A 186 19.29 -14.06 -4.79
CA ASP A 186 20.49 -14.33 -3.97
C ASP A 186 20.63 -13.41 -2.74
N HIS A 187 19.81 -12.35 -2.67
CA HIS A 187 19.74 -11.45 -1.51
C HIS A 187 18.55 -11.75 -0.60
N VAL A 188 17.67 -12.68 -0.99
CA VAL A 188 16.53 -13.15 -0.18
C VAL A 188 16.96 -14.45 0.51
N ALA A 189 17.73 -14.34 1.57
CA ALA A 189 18.22 -15.51 2.35
C ALA A 189 17.63 -15.50 3.76
#